data_4cb1a2b7d435a7442a89135fd210fc53
#
_entry.id   4cb1a2b7d435a7442a89135fd210fc53
#
_cell.length_a   1.000
_cell.length_b   1.000
_cell.length_c   1.000
_cell.angle_alpha   90.00
_cell.angle_beta   90.00
_cell.angle_gamma   90.00
#
_symmetry.space_group_name_H-M   'P 1'
#
loop_
_entity.id
_entity.type
_entity.pdbx_description
1 polymer ?
#
loop_
_entity_poly.entity_id
_entity_poly.type
_entity_poly.pdbx_seq_one_letter_code
_entity_poly.pdbx_strand_id
1 'polypeptide(L)'
;VVRAGIYLCGVALTLLSQLAFSQMLLKPSQPGEPVHLLPSDLAILEAGDIRKDIPCTVTERKAELGFDLRFHGGYDVTIPLNELTGNGEVLTVVFRVYPRGTPARAAYFAQHFTVPPIEDGAKGDALLQGTMDLGEGAYHVDWLMRDRGEHLCSSAWDMDAELPAKDKPIPLFLTADDVAESVPQPFVNDVVRDKAQHADDNLTVKLLVNFAPQQANSAALQRSDTEALVSILKTIQRDPRVAHLSLVAFNIDEGRVVYRQEMSSDIDFPALGKALQTMKLGTVNLQQLEQKHSETDFLENLITSEVGTSAHPDAVIFAGPKAMLSADVPQDSLRRIGDIDCPVFYMNYTLNPQAVPWKDSISHAIRTFKGTEYTISRPRDLWFSTSEMVARIVRHKREKAFGAAVGGSAH
;
A
#
# COMPACT_ATOMS: atom_id res chain seq x y z
N VAL A 1 47.16 37.37 0.36
CA VAL A 1 47.20 35.92 0.66
C VAL A 1 45.95 35.58 1.45
N VAL A 2 44.92 35.12 0.74
CA VAL A 2 43.63 34.71 1.31
C VAL A 2 43.63 33.19 1.39
N ARG A 3 43.54 32.63 2.59
CA ARG A 3 43.35 31.21 2.81
C ARG A 3 41.85 30.91 2.68
N ALA A 4 41.47 30.20 1.61
CA ALA A 4 40.16 29.62 1.47
C ALA A 4 40.10 28.33 2.32
N GLY A 5 39.27 28.32 3.36
CA GLY A 5 38.92 27.14 4.14
C GLY A 5 37.88 26.33 3.38
N ILE A 6 38.26 25.14 2.99
CA ILE A 6 37.31 24.16 2.40
C ILE A 6 36.58 23.48 3.56
N TYR A 7 35.29 23.84 3.74
CA TYR A 7 34.39 23.08 4.58
C TYR A 7 33.96 21.81 3.80
N LEU A 8 34.55 20.67 4.15
CA LEU A 8 34.08 19.36 3.71
C LEU A 8 32.79 19.06 4.50
N CYS A 9 31.66 19.33 3.88
CA CYS A 9 30.35 18.89 4.37
C CYS A 9 30.26 17.40 4.13
N GLY A 10 30.27 16.61 5.20
CA GLY A 10 30.10 15.16 5.14
C GLY A 10 28.69 14.84 4.62
N VAL A 11 28.61 14.44 3.35
CA VAL A 11 27.41 13.85 2.77
C VAL A 11 27.37 12.41 3.30
N ALA A 12 26.47 12.15 4.24
CA ALA A 12 26.12 10.79 4.64
C ALA A 12 25.55 10.06 3.42
N LEU A 13 26.36 9.16 2.87
CA LEU A 13 25.99 8.34 1.73
C LEU A 13 24.98 7.27 2.19
N THR A 14 23.70 7.58 2.15
CA THR A 14 22.62 6.60 2.30
C THR A 14 22.39 5.86 0.97
N LEU A 15 23.41 5.14 0.51
CA LEU A 15 23.32 4.17 -0.57
C LEU A 15 23.30 2.75 0.03
N LEU A 16 22.26 2.45 0.79
CA LEU A 16 21.84 1.08 1.02
C LEU A 16 20.87 0.70 -0.10
N SER A 17 21.41 0.31 -1.25
CA SER A 17 20.67 -0.49 -2.20
C SER A 17 20.24 -1.76 -1.46
N GLN A 18 18.97 -1.80 -1.12
CA GLN A 18 18.31 -2.92 -0.45
C GLN A 18 18.35 -4.14 -1.38
N LEU A 19 19.38 -4.96 -1.27
CA LEU A 19 19.23 -6.38 -1.49
C LEU A 19 18.48 -6.91 -0.25
N ALA A 20 17.20 -6.58 -0.17
CA ALA A 20 16.30 -7.15 0.80
C ALA A 20 16.15 -8.62 0.46
N PHE A 21 16.94 -9.48 1.11
CA PHE A 21 16.56 -10.87 1.19
C PHE A 21 15.25 -10.93 1.94
N SER A 22 14.24 -11.42 1.24
CA SER A 22 12.87 -11.51 1.72
C SER A 22 12.87 -12.30 3.03
N GLN A 23 12.24 -11.73 4.05
CA GLN A 23 11.89 -12.47 5.24
C GLN A 23 11.01 -13.65 4.82
N MET A 24 11.30 -14.84 5.28
CA MET A 24 10.63 -16.06 4.85
C MET A 24 9.96 -16.73 6.05
N LEU A 25 8.66 -17.03 5.90
CA LEU A 25 7.95 -17.90 6.83
C LEU A 25 8.44 -19.34 6.65
N LEU A 26 9.01 -19.90 7.69
CA LEU A 26 9.51 -21.26 7.69
C LEU A 26 8.33 -22.24 7.82
N LYS A 27 8.16 -23.08 6.79
CA LYS A 27 7.14 -24.13 6.81
C LYS A 27 7.81 -25.48 7.10
N PRO A 28 7.18 -26.35 7.90
CA PRO A 28 7.65 -27.72 8.03
C PRO A 28 7.63 -28.43 6.66
N SER A 29 8.61 -29.31 6.44
CA SER A 29 8.70 -30.07 5.17
C SER A 29 7.50 -30.99 4.94
N GLN A 30 6.92 -31.51 6.04
CA GLN A 30 5.68 -32.30 6.04
C GLN A 30 4.78 -31.86 7.20
N PRO A 31 3.46 -32.03 7.08
CA PRO A 31 2.53 -31.75 8.17
C PRO A 31 2.90 -32.57 9.42
N GLY A 32 3.18 -31.88 10.53
CA GLY A 32 3.57 -32.49 11.81
C GLY A 32 5.07 -32.63 12.03
N GLU A 33 5.92 -32.30 11.05
CA GLU A 33 7.37 -32.19 11.28
C GLU A 33 7.76 -30.86 11.90
N PRO A 34 8.82 -30.82 12.71
CA PRO A 34 9.35 -29.57 13.23
C PRO A 34 9.96 -28.72 12.10
N VAL A 35 9.92 -27.39 12.26
CA VAL A 35 10.58 -26.45 11.35
C VAL A 35 12.10 -26.69 11.41
N HIS A 36 12.77 -26.67 10.26
CA HIS A 36 14.21 -26.85 10.18
C HIS A 36 14.95 -25.58 10.65
N LEU A 37 15.26 -25.56 11.94
CA LEU A 37 16.13 -24.57 12.58
C LEU A 37 17.33 -25.28 13.19
N LEU A 38 18.40 -24.51 13.46
CA LEU A 38 19.49 -25.05 14.28
C LEU A 38 18.95 -25.38 15.68
N PRO A 39 19.26 -26.57 16.21
CA PRO A 39 18.77 -26.95 17.55
C PRO A 39 19.18 -25.94 18.66
N SER A 40 20.35 -25.30 18.51
CA SER A 40 20.83 -24.24 19.41
C SER A 40 19.92 -23.01 19.38
N ASP A 41 19.53 -22.57 18.18
CA ASP A 41 18.67 -21.39 18.01
C ASP A 41 17.28 -21.66 18.58
N LEU A 42 16.73 -22.84 18.29
CA LEU A 42 15.44 -23.26 18.82
C LEU A 42 15.44 -23.30 20.34
N ALA A 43 16.50 -23.89 20.95
CA ALA A 43 16.62 -23.99 22.40
C ALA A 43 16.65 -22.60 23.07
N ILE A 44 17.36 -21.63 22.49
CA ILE A 44 17.43 -20.26 23.01
C ILE A 44 16.08 -19.55 22.88
N LEU A 45 15.42 -19.66 21.72
CA LEU A 45 14.08 -19.09 21.51
C LEU A 45 13.04 -19.69 22.45
N GLU A 46 13.10 -21.03 22.71
CA GLU A 46 12.16 -21.69 23.60
C GLU A 46 12.41 -21.41 25.09
N ALA A 47 13.67 -21.25 25.46
CA ALA A 47 14.04 -20.88 26.81
C ALA A 47 13.76 -19.41 27.14
N GLY A 48 13.63 -18.55 26.13
CA GLY A 48 13.51 -17.10 26.31
C GLY A 48 14.80 -16.46 26.85
N ASP A 49 15.95 -17.10 26.60
CA ASP A 49 17.25 -16.64 27.10
C ASP A 49 17.66 -15.34 26.39
N ILE A 50 17.94 -14.29 27.18
CA ILE A 50 18.44 -13.02 26.66
C ILE A 50 19.95 -13.09 26.52
N ARG A 51 20.43 -13.04 25.26
CA ARG A 51 21.85 -13.06 24.89
C ARG A 51 22.25 -11.69 24.30
N LYS A 52 23.47 -11.27 24.61
CA LYS A 52 24.07 -10.01 24.11
C LYS A 52 25.54 -10.20 23.79
N ASP A 53 25.90 -11.29 23.15
CA ASP A 53 27.26 -11.57 22.72
C ASP A 53 27.67 -10.57 21.62
N ILE A 54 26.69 -10.16 20.76
CA ILE A 54 26.80 -9.00 19.88
C ILE A 54 26.03 -7.84 20.54
N PRO A 55 26.67 -6.66 20.74
CA PRO A 55 25.96 -5.47 21.18
C PRO A 55 24.87 -5.09 20.17
N CYS A 56 23.63 -5.16 20.62
CA CYS A 56 22.48 -4.82 19.79
C CYS A 56 21.37 -4.18 20.63
N THR A 57 20.55 -3.36 20.00
CA THR A 57 19.31 -2.86 20.59
C THR A 57 18.14 -3.25 19.70
N VAL A 58 17.25 -4.06 20.25
CA VAL A 58 16.00 -4.47 19.57
C VAL A 58 14.87 -3.60 20.08
N THR A 59 14.18 -2.94 19.16
CA THR A 59 13.02 -2.10 19.43
C THR A 59 11.80 -2.70 18.75
N GLU A 60 10.75 -2.97 19.51
CA GLU A 60 9.47 -3.44 18.99
C GLU A 60 8.79 -2.36 18.12
N ARG A 61 8.20 -2.77 17.03
CA ARG A 61 7.26 -1.97 16.25
C ARG A 61 5.86 -2.48 16.54
N LYS A 62 5.04 -1.59 17.10
CA LYS A 62 3.65 -1.92 17.46
C LYS A 62 2.89 -2.39 16.22
N ALA A 63 1.94 -3.32 16.44
CA ALA A 63 1.04 -3.75 15.39
C ALA A 63 0.06 -2.62 15.05
N GLU A 64 0.10 -2.17 13.79
CA GLU A 64 -0.78 -1.14 13.26
C GLU A 64 -1.58 -1.68 12.09
N LEU A 65 -2.86 -1.27 11.99
CA LEU A 65 -3.71 -1.65 10.87
C LEU A 65 -3.22 -1.00 9.59
N GLY A 66 -2.87 -1.81 8.60
CA GLY A 66 -2.51 -1.37 7.25
C GLY A 66 -3.73 -1.14 6.35
N PHE A 67 -3.50 -0.47 5.22
CA PHE A 67 -4.53 -0.27 4.20
C PHE A 67 -5.03 -1.57 3.55
N ASP A 68 -4.26 -2.64 3.63
CA ASP A 68 -4.63 -4.00 3.21
C ASP A 68 -5.54 -4.73 4.21
N LEU A 69 -5.90 -4.06 5.31
CA LEU A 69 -6.74 -4.56 6.41
C LEU A 69 -6.12 -5.75 7.16
N ARG A 70 -4.78 -5.70 7.32
CA ARG A 70 -3.99 -6.58 8.18
C ARG A 70 -3.28 -5.75 9.24
N PHE A 71 -2.98 -6.33 10.37
CA PHE A 71 -2.06 -5.71 11.30
C PHE A 71 -0.62 -5.99 10.88
N HIS A 72 0.18 -4.95 10.78
CA HIS A 72 1.61 -5.03 10.53
C HIS A 72 2.37 -4.74 11.82
N GLY A 73 2.93 -5.77 12.40
CA GLY A 73 3.88 -5.69 13.49
C GLY A 73 5.31 -5.83 12.99
N GLY A 74 6.30 -5.68 13.89
CA GLY A 74 7.69 -5.87 13.49
C GLY A 74 8.70 -5.49 14.54
N TYR A 75 9.94 -5.34 14.08
CA TYR A 75 11.06 -4.95 14.90
C TYR A 75 12.08 -4.11 14.13
N ASP A 76 12.80 -3.28 14.85
CA ASP A 76 13.99 -2.59 14.41
C ASP A 76 15.17 -3.03 15.27
N VAL A 77 16.31 -3.32 14.64
CA VAL A 77 17.54 -3.69 15.36
C VAL A 77 18.65 -2.72 15.00
N THR A 78 19.24 -2.15 16.00
CA THR A 78 20.40 -1.26 15.87
C THR A 78 21.66 -1.98 16.36
N ILE A 79 22.71 -2.01 15.52
CA ILE A 79 23.98 -2.65 15.81
C ILE A 79 25.10 -1.62 15.54
N PRO A 80 25.98 -1.34 16.50
CA PRO A 80 27.11 -0.44 16.26
C PRO A 80 27.98 -0.95 15.11
N LEU A 81 28.35 -0.08 14.16
CA LEU A 81 29.15 -0.47 12.97
C LEU A 81 30.52 -1.04 13.33
N ASN A 82 31.12 -0.63 14.44
CA ASN A 82 32.40 -1.18 14.91
C ASN A 82 32.33 -2.67 15.27
N GLU A 83 31.14 -3.20 15.58
CA GLU A 83 30.93 -4.62 15.85
C GLU A 83 30.78 -5.46 14.57
N LEU A 84 30.58 -4.80 13.43
CA LEU A 84 30.39 -5.40 12.11
C LEU A 84 31.60 -5.17 11.19
N THR A 85 32.74 -4.72 11.74
CA THR A 85 33.95 -4.44 10.94
C THR A 85 34.54 -5.72 10.33
N GLY A 86 35.08 -5.61 9.12
CA GLY A 86 35.74 -6.72 8.43
C GLY A 86 35.34 -6.86 6.97
N ASN A 87 35.60 -8.04 6.40
CA ASN A 87 35.43 -8.35 4.97
C ASN A 87 33.97 -8.62 4.53
N GLY A 88 33.02 -8.22 5.33
CA GLY A 88 31.60 -8.47 5.11
C GLY A 88 31.12 -9.72 5.84
N GLU A 89 29.86 -9.69 6.25
CA GLU A 89 29.27 -10.70 7.09
C GLU A 89 27.83 -11.02 6.67
N VAL A 90 27.32 -12.17 7.11
CA VAL A 90 25.91 -12.53 6.99
C VAL A 90 25.32 -12.66 8.39
N LEU A 91 24.37 -11.81 8.71
CA LEU A 91 23.57 -11.91 9.92
C LEU A 91 22.31 -12.72 9.62
N THR A 92 22.04 -13.72 10.43
CA THR A 92 20.82 -14.50 10.34
C THR A 92 19.91 -14.13 11.50
N VAL A 93 18.73 -13.66 11.18
CA VAL A 93 17.66 -13.41 12.16
C VAL A 93 16.66 -14.54 12.08
N VAL A 94 16.33 -15.09 13.23
CA VAL A 94 15.26 -16.08 13.40
C VAL A 94 14.33 -15.60 14.50
N PHE A 95 13.05 -15.65 14.29
CA PHE A 95 12.09 -15.33 15.35
C PHE A 95 10.84 -16.19 15.22
N ARG A 96 10.17 -16.36 16.35
CA ARG A 96 8.87 -17.02 16.40
C ARG A 96 7.83 -16.08 16.99
N VAL A 97 6.62 -16.20 16.45
CA VAL A 97 5.46 -15.41 16.87
C VAL A 97 4.31 -16.35 17.16
N TYR A 98 3.67 -16.22 18.31
CA TYR A 98 2.53 -17.04 18.66
C TYR A 98 1.51 -16.28 19.49
N PRO A 99 0.23 -16.66 19.43
CA PRO A 99 -0.81 -16.10 20.30
C PRO A 99 -0.48 -16.37 21.75
N ARG A 100 -0.58 -15.36 22.59
CA ARG A 100 -0.21 -15.43 24.01
C ARG A 100 -0.93 -16.60 24.69
N GLY A 101 -0.17 -17.43 25.37
CA GLY A 101 -0.66 -18.64 26.04
C GLY A 101 -0.76 -19.89 25.15
N THR A 102 -0.45 -19.80 23.87
CA THR A 102 -0.47 -20.95 22.93
C THR A 102 0.82 -21.11 22.15
N PRO A 103 1.98 -21.37 22.78
CA PRO A 103 3.26 -21.49 22.09
C PRO A 103 3.31 -22.63 21.04
N ALA A 104 2.42 -23.61 21.16
CA ALA A 104 2.30 -24.69 20.18
C ALA A 104 1.81 -24.20 18.78
N ARG A 105 1.24 -22.99 18.69
CA ARG A 105 0.83 -22.34 17.41
C ARG A 105 1.89 -21.38 16.86
N ALA A 106 3.15 -21.52 17.26
CA ALA A 106 4.21 -20.62 16.83
C ALA A 106 4.44 -20.69 15.33
N ALA A 107 4.45 -19.52 14.69
CA ALA A 107 4.95 -19.31 13.34
C ALA A 107 6.42 -18.89 13.43
N TYR A 108 7.29 -19.51 12.65
CA TYR A 108 8.72 -19.24 12.63
C TYR A 108 9.12 -18.50 11.36
N PHE A 109 10.02 -17.54 11.52
CA PHE A 109 10.53 -16.73 10.42
C PHE A 109 12.05 -16.76 10.41
N ALA A 110 12.63 -16.73 9.20
CA ALA A 110 14.06 -16.51 9.01
C ALA A 110 14.29 -15.34 8.05
N GLN A 111 15.33 -14.57 8.31
CA GLN A 111 15.79 -13.48 7.47
C GLN A 111 17.32 -13.43 7.47
N HIS A 112 17.91 -13.24 6.29
CA HIS A 112 19.35 -13.11 6.15
C HIS A 112 19.69 -11.70 5.68
N PHE A 113 20.66 -11.09 6.35
CA PHE A 113 21.18 -9.78 6.00
C PHE A 113 22.63 -9.92 5.58
N THR A 114 22.97 -9.47 4.38
CA THR A 114 24.35 -9.38 3.94
C THR A 114 24.89 -8.01 4.33
N VAL A 115 25.86 -8.00 5.23
CA VAL A 115 26.58 -6.80 5.65
C VAL A 115 27.76 -6.62 4.69
N PRO A 116 27.89 -5.49 4.01
CA PRO A 116 29.05 -5.21 3.17
C PRO A 116 30.32 -5.07 4.03
N PRO A 117 31.52 -5.13 3.42
CA PRO A 117 32.73 -4.80 4.13
C PRO A 117 32.68 -3.43 4.79
N ILE A 118 33.05 -3.37 6.07
CA ILE A 118 33.04 -2.14 6.89
C ILE A 118 34.46 -1.88 7.34
N GLU A 119 34.96 -0.65 7.10
CA GLU A 119 36.31 -0.23 7.48
C GLU A 119 36.46 -0.11 9.00
N ASP A 120 37.67 -0.40 9.49
CA ASP A 120 38.00 -0.23 10.90
C ASP A 120 37.81 1.24 11.33
N GLY A 121 37.13 1.43 12.46
CA GLY A 121 36.83 2.76 12.99
C GLY A 121 35.60 3.44 12.37
N ALA A 122 34.79 2.74 11.58
CA ALA A 122 33.48 3.23 11.13
C ALA A 122 32.62 3.61 12.33
N LYS A 123 31.95 4.76 12.22
CA LYS A 123 31.08 5.31 13.26
C LYS A 123 29.64 5.29 12.81
N GLY A 124 28.73 5.06 13.74
CA GLY A 124 27.30 4.99 13.53
C GLY A 124 26.77 3.61 13.75
N ASP A 125 25.53 3.37 13.35
CA ASP A 125 24.81 2.14 13.60
C ASP A 125 24.25 1.58 12.28
N ALA A 126 24.24 0.26 12.16
CA ALA A 126 23.47 -0.48 11.18
C ALA A 126 22.04 -0.65 11.68
N LEU A 127 21.06 -0.43 10.82
CA LEU A 127 19.64 -0.64 11.11
C LEU A 127 19.12 -1.82 10.29
N LEU A 128 18.64 -2.85 10.97
CA LEU A 128 17.94 -3.98 10.38
C LEU A 128 16.48 -3.93 10.77
N GLN A 129 15.59 -4.34 9.86
CA GLN A 129 14.14 -4.29 10.07
C GLN A 129 13.49 -5.59 9.63
N GLY A 130 12.48 -6.02 10.39
CA GLY A 130 11.60 -7.11 10.01
C GLY A 130 10.14 -6.75 10.26
N THR A 131 9.24 -7.39 9.49
CA THR A 131 7.80 -7.16 9.57
C THR A 131 7.04 -8.47 9.51
N MET A 132 5.90 -8.54 10.18
CA MET A 132 4.99 -9.68 10.14
C MET A 132 3.54 -9.20 10.06
N ASP A 133 2.70 -9.97 9.41
CA ASP A 133 1.26 -9.71 9.35
C ASP A 133 0.55 -10.53 10.43
N LEU A 134 -0.37 -9.88 11.14
CA LEU A 134 -1.08 -10.44 12.28
C LEU A 134 -2.60 -10.33 12.09
N GLY A 135 -3.32 -11.35 12.54
CA GLY A 135 -4.74 -11.24 12.83
C GLY A 135 -4.99 -10.47 14.12
N GLU A 136 -6.26 -10.22 14.48
CA GLU A 136 -6.59 -9.63 15.77
C GLU A 136 -6.23 -10.59 16.91
N GLY A 137 -5.47 -10.12 17.92
CA GLY A 137 -5.04 -10.93 19.04
C GLY A 137 -3.90 -10.33 19.85
N ALA A 138 -3.52 -11.04 20.91
CA ALA A 138 -2.36 -10.73 21.72
C ALA A 138 -1.26 -11.76 21.44
N TYR A 139 -0.06 -11.31 21.10
CA TYR A 139 1.03 -12.15 20.65
C TYR A 139 2.25 -12.04 21.54
N HIS A 140 3.06 -13.09 21.52
CA HIS A 140 4.40 -13.11 22.07
C HIS A 140 5.41 -13.36 20.97
N VAL A 141 6.52 -12.61 20.98
CA VAL A 141 7.60 -12.71 20.00
C VAL A 141 8.89 -13.07 20.74
N ASP A 142 9.53 -14.18 20.34
CA ASP A 142 10.90 -14.50 20.70
C ASP A 142 11.78 -14.29 19.46
N TRP A 143 12.86 -13.54 19.61
CA TRP A 143 13.71 -13.07 18.53
C TRP A 143 15.19 -13.36 18.81
N LEU A 144 15.90 -13.80 17.78
CA LEU A 144 17.31 -14.15 17.84
C LEU A 144 18.03 -13.68 16.55
N MET A 145 19.17 -13.06 16.71
CA MET A 145 20.12 -12.78 15.63
C MET A 145 21.45 -13.45 15.93
N ARG A 146 22.09 -13.99 14.90
CA ARG A 146 23.41 -14.60 14.97
C ARG A 146 24.30 -14.17 13.82
N ASP A 147 25.61 -14.08 14.07
CA ASP A 147 26.65 -13.92 13.08
C ASP A 147 27.19 -15.30 12.62
N ARG A 148 28.17 -15.29 11.74
CA ARG A 148 28.89 -16.52 11.33
C ARG A 148 29.79 -17.10 12.41
N GLY A 149 30.22 -16.28 13.39
CA GLY A 149 31.00 -16.65 14.54
C GLY A 149 30.19 -17.26 15.69
N GLU A 150 28.88 -17.44 15.48
CA GLU A 150 27.92 -17.94 16.47
C GLU A 150 27.71 -17.00 17.69
N HIS A 151 28.12 -15.73 17.57
CA HIS A 151 27.74 -14.74 18.57
C HIS A 151 26.27 -14.37 18.40
N LEU A 152 25.60 -14.13 19.50
CA LEU A 152 24.15 -14.02 19.56
C LEU A 152 23.71 -12.68 20.14
N CYS A 153 22.59 -12.19 19.61
CA CYS A 153 21.74 -11.17 20.24
C CYS A 153 20.32 -11.69 20.26
N SER A 154 19.64 -11.68 21.40
CA SER A 154 18.26 -12.13 21.51
C SER A 154 17.41 -11.15 22.33
N SER A 155 16.12 -11.18 22.07
CA SER A 155 15.11 -10.35 22.75
C SER A 155 13.74 -11.05 22.73
N ALA A 156 12.86 -10.67 23.64
CA ALA A 156 11.48 -11.14 23.65
C ALA A 156 10.56 -9.99 24.06
N TRP A 157 9.35 -9.95 23.49
CA TRP A 157 8.34 -8.92 23.81
C TRP A 157 6.93 -9.42 23.53
N ASP A 158 5.96 -8.75 24.13
CA ASP A 158 4.54 -8.93 23.84
C ASP A 158 4.03 -7.84 22.91
N MET A 159 3.10 -8.19 22.03
CA MET A 159 2.51 -7.29 21.04
C MET A 159 1.01 -7.49 20.98
N ASP A 160 0.25 -6.39 21.01
CA ASP A 160 -1.21 -6.42 20.90
C ASP A 160 -1.64 -5.88 19.53
N ALA A 161 -2.42 -6.68 18.79
CA ALA A 161 -3.04 -6.34 17.53
C ALA A 161 -4.56 -6.24 17.71
N GLU A 162 -5.07 -5.08 18.12
CA GLU A 162 -6.48 -4.89 18.45
C GLU A 162 -7.10 -3.71 17.72
N LEU A 163 -8.32 -3.91 17.18
CA LEU A 163 -9.12 -2.82 16.66
C LEU A 163 -9.75 -2.02 17.80
N PRO A 164 -9.64 -0.68 17.77
CA PRO A 164 -10.45 0.18 18.64
C PRO A 164 -11.93 -0.15 18.52
N ALA A 165 -12.71 0.03 19.56
CA ALA A 165 -14.15 -0.31 19.59
C ALA A 165 -14.95 0.27 18.40
N LYS A 166 -14.61 1.50 17.98
CA LYS A 166 -15.23 2.19 16.82
C LYS A 166 -14.88 1.56 15.46
N ASP A 167 -13.82 0.75 15.39
CA ASP A 167 -13.29 0.16 14.16
C ASP A 167 -13.58 -1.35 14.07
N LYS A 168 -14.21 -1.94 15.09
CA LYS A 168 -14.61 -3.36 15.10
C LYS A 168 -15.44 -3.84 13.88
N PRO A 169 -16.24 -3.00 13.19
CA PRO A 169 -16.90 -3.40 11.95
C PRO A 169 -15.96 -3.62 10.74
N ILE A 170 -14.69 -3.25 10.83
CA ILE A 170 -13.73 -3.44 9.74
C ILE A 170 -13.41 -4.93 9.62
N PRO A 171 -13.63 -5.57 8.45
CA PRO A 171 -13.26 -6.96 8.24
C PRO A 171 -11.75 -7.08 8.08
N LEU A 172 -11.12 -7.87 8.93
CA LEU A 172 -9.70 -8.15 8.81
C LEU A 172 -9.45 -9.27 7.81
N PHE A 173 -8.30 -9.21 7.13
CA PHE A 173 -7.88 -10.22 6.14
C PHE A 173 -7.34 -11.49 6.77
N LEU A 174 -6.69 -11.36 7.92
CA LEU A 174 -6.24 -12.50 8.71
C LEU A 174 -7.26 -12.84 9.78
N THR A 175 -7.46 -14.13 9.98
CA THR A 175 -8.26 -14.66 11.07
C THR A 175 -7.63 -14.26 12.41
N ALA A 176 -8.43 -14.12 13.44
CA ALA A 176 -7.91 -13.85 14.78
C ALA A 176 -6.88 -14.94 15.19
N ASP A 177 -5.82 -14.49 15.87
CA ASP A 177 -4.69 -15.32 16.30
C ASP A 177 -3.85 -15.95 15.17
N ASP A 178 -4.03 -15.54 13.90
CA ASP A 178 -3.19 -15.99 12.80
C ASP A 178 -1.98 -15.06 12.59
N VAL A 179 -0.90 -15.67 12.12
CA VAL A 179 0.36 -15.00 11.79
C VAL A 179 0.74 -15.35 10.35
N ALA A 180 1.11 -14.36 9.57
CA ALA A 180 1.51 -14.54 8.18
C ALA A 180 2.78 -13.76 7.84
N GLU A 181 3.40 -14.16 6.73
CA GLU A 181 4.50 -13.42 6.13
C GLU A 181 3.99 -12.09 5.56
N SER A 182 4.70 -11.00 5.87
CA SER A 182 4.42 -9.72 5.26
C SER A 182 4.97 -9.71 3.83
N VAL A 183 4.06 -9.76 2.85
CA VAL A 183 4.43 -9.76 1.44
C VAL A 183 4.56 -8.32 0.94
N PRO A 184 5.77 -7.85 0.62
CA PRO A 184 5.99 -6.45 0.23
C PRO A 184 5.55 -6.13 -1.21
N GLN A 185 4.79 -7.00 -1.88
CA GLN A 185 4.38 -6.80 -3.27
C GLN A 185 2.92 -6.36 -3.38
N PRO A 186 2.65 -5.06 -3.57
CA PRO A 186 1.27 -4.57 -3.69
C PRO A 186 0.56 -5.10 -4.94
N PHE A 187 1.30 -5.45 -6.00
CA PHE A 187 0.77 -5.88 -7.30
C PHE A 187 0.62 -7.40 -7.44
N VAL A 188 0.23 -8.08 -6.37
CA VAL A 188 -0.17 -9.49 -6.42
C VAL A 188 -1.68 -9.59 -6.45
N ASN A 189 -2.21 -10.46 -7.32
CA ASN A 189 -3.64 -10.73 -7.36
C ASN A 189 -4.09 -11.33 -6.03
N ASP A 190 -5.26 -10.93 -5.57
CA ASP A 190 -5.89 -11.55 -4.42
C ASP A 190 -6.28 -13.00 -4.73
N VAL A 191 -6.30 -13.81 -3.68
CA VAL A 191 -6.93 -15.14 -3.78
C VAL A 191 -8.41 -14.91 -4.12
N VAL A 192 -8.85 -15.52 -5.22
CA VAL A 192 -10.23 -15.43 -5.70
C VAL A 192 -11.16 -15.87 -4.57
N ARG A 193 -11.95 -14.95 -4.04
CA ARG A 193 -13.08 -15.29 -3.18
C ARG A 193 -14.28 -15.50 -4.08
N ASP A 194 -15.06 -16.57 -3.83
CA ASP A 194 -16.34 -16.73 -4.47
C ASP A 194 -17.18 -15.47 -4.20
N LYS A 195 -17.33 -14.63 -5.23
CA LYS A 195 -18.25 -13.50 -5.17
C LYS A 195 -19.64 -14.09 -5.03
N ALA A 196 -20.25 -13.94 -3.86
CA ALA A 196 -21.61 -14.41 -3.64
C ALA A 196 -22.49 -13.79 -4.73
N GLN A 197 -23.11 -14.63 -5.55
CA GLN A 197 -23.99 -14.22 -6.64
C GLN A 197 -25.29 -13.65 -6.04
N HIS A 198 -25.23 -12.42 -5.58
CA HIS A 198 -26.45 -11.64 -5.34
C HIS A 198 -26.84 -11.00 -6.67
N ALA A 199 -27.66 -11.72 -7.44
CA ALA A 199 -28.01 -11.37 -8.80
C ALA A 199 -28.61 -9.96 -8.99
N ASP A 200 -29.14 -9.36 -7.93
CA ASP A 200 -29.84 -8.06 -7.99
C ASP A 200 -28.90 -6.84 -7.84
N ASP A 201 -27.67 -7.02 -7.33
CA ASP A 201 -26.77 -5.92 -7.01
C ASP A 201 -25.45 -5.93 -7.82
N ASN A 202 -25.43 -6.63 -8.96
CA ASN A 202 -24.22 -6.69 -9.83
C ASN A 202 -23.89 -5.30 -10.39
N LEU A 203 -22.92 -4.64 -9.76
CA LEU A 203 -22.46 -3.33 -10.18
C LEU A 203 -21.37 -3.43 -11.23
N THR A 204 -21.42 -2.53 -12.20
CA THR A 204 -20.36 -2.26 -13.17
C THR A 204 -19.74 -0.91 -12.86
N VAL A 205 -18.46 -0.89 -12.50
CA VAL A 205 -17.78 0.31 -12.04
C VAL A 205 -16.61 0.66 -12.95
N LYS A 206 -16.47 1.94 -13.30
CA LYS A 206 -15.31 2.47 -14.03
C LYS A 206 -14.38 3.20 -13.07
N LEU A 207 -13.11 2.79 -13.04
CA LEU A 207 -12.07 3.34 -12.18
C LEU A 207 -11.10 4.18 -12.99
N LEU A 208 -10.90 5.43 -12.58
CA LEU A 208 -9.95 6.38 -13.15
C LEU A 208 -8.91 6.73 -12.07
N VAL A 209 -7.72 6.15 -12.15
CA VAL A 209 -6.74 6.17 -11.06
C VAL A 209 -5.51 6.96 -11.44
N ASN A 210 -5.27 8.04 -10.69
CA ASN A 210 -4.07 8.88 -10.87
C ASN A 210 -2.91 8.32 -10.05
N PHE A 211 -1.92 7.74 -10.73
CA PHE A 211 -0.67 7.27 -10.14
C PHE A 211 0.41 8.38 -10.19
N ALA A 212 0.06 9.56 -9.73
CA ALA A 212 1.03 10.62 -9.44
C ALA A 212 1.51 10.51 -7.98
N PRO A 213 2.75 10.93 -7.66
CA PRO A 213 3.18 11.01 -6.27
C PRO A 213 2.41 12.10 -5.52
N GLN A 214 2.14 11.89 -4.23
CA GLN A 214 1.51 12.91 -3.39
C GLN A 214 2.39 14.17 -3.27
N GLN A 215 3.71 13.99 -3.29
CA GLN A 215 4.67 15.08 -3.33
C GLN A 215 4.99 15.44 -4.79
N ALA A 216 4.56 16.59 -5.26
CA ALA A 216 4.68 17.07 -6.64
C ALA A 216 6.09 17.04 -7.24
N ASN A 217 7.14 17.05 -6.41
CA ASN A 217 8.54 17.01 -6.87
C ASN A 217 9.23 15.66 -6.65
N SER A 218 8.48 14.60 -6.38
CA SER A 218 9.05 13.29 -6.17
C SER A 218 9.46 12.67 -7.51
N ALA A 219 10.71 12.19 -7.57
CA ALA A 219 11.21 11.46 -8.74
C ALA A 219 10.68 10.01 -8.85
N ALA A 220 9.89 9.55 -7.88
CA ALA A 220 9.30 8.21 -7.88
C ALA A 220 8.03 8.19 -7.03
N LEU A 221 7.13 7.26 -7.33
CA LEU A 221 6.04 6.92 -6.42
C LEU A 221 6.63 6.37 -5.12
N GLN A 222 6.22 6.95 -4.00
CA GLN A 222 6.57 6.40 -2.71
C GLN A 222 5.86 5.05 -2.52
N ARG A 223 6.46 4.18 -1.71
CA ARG A 223 5.84 2.89 -1.40
C ARG A 223 4.44 3.08 -0.78
N SER A 224 4.30 4.04 0.11
CA SER A 224 3.02 4.40 0.74
C SER A 224 1.95 4.85 -0.26
N ASP A 225 2.33 5.63 -1.30
CA ASP A 225 1.40 6.06 -2.36
C ASP A 225 0.87 4.86 -3.13
N THR A 226 1.79 3.95 -3.50
CA THR A 226 1.44 2.71 -4.21
C THR A 226 0.55 1.80 -3.37
N GLU A 227 0.89 1.61 -2.11
CA GLU A 227 0.11 0.79 -1.17
C GLU A 227 -1.30 1.36 -0.97
N ALA A 228 -1.46 2.67 -0.80
CA ALA A 228 -2.76 3.30 -0.65
C ALA A 228 -3.63 3.12 -1.91
N LEU A 229 -3.09 3.41 -3.10
CA LEU A 229 -3.83 3.29 -4.37
C LEU A 229 -4.23 1.85 -4.66
N VAL A 230 -3.31 0.92 -4.52
CA VAL A 230 -3.61 -0.51 -4.73
C VAL A 230 -4.62 -1.01 -3.71
N SER A 231 -4.55 -0.55 -2.46
CA SER A 231 -5.52 -0.92 -1.43
C SER A 231 -6.92 -0.35 -1.71
N ILE A 232 -7.02 0.86 -2.25
CA ILE A 232 -8.30 1.42 -2.74
C ILE A 232 -8.88 0.49 -3.82
N LEU A 233 -8.08 0.14 -4.83
CA LEU A 233 -8.49 -0.74 -5.92
C LEU A 233 -8.94 -2.12 -5.41
N LYS A 234 -8.13 -2.74 -4.55
CA LYS A 234 -8.44 -4.04 -3.94
C LYS A 234 -9.71 -3.99 -3.10
N THR A 235 -9.90 -2.93 -2.30
CA THR A 235 -11.08 -2.80 -1.44
C THR A 235 -12.36 -2.68 -2.27
N ILE A 236 -12.33 -1.92 -3.38
CA ILE A 236 -13.47 -1.82 -4.31
C ILE A 236 -13.73 -3.17 -5.00
N GLN A 237 -12.69 -3.84 -5.51
CA GLN A 237 -12.81 -5.14 -6.18
C GLN A 237 -13.38 -6.23 -5.27
N ARG A 238 -13.05 -6.18 -3.98
CA ARG A 238 -13.46 -7.16 -2.97
C ARG A 238 -14.90 -7.02 -2.52
N ASP A 239 -15.55 -5.89 -2.80
CA ASP A 239 -16.96 -5.74 -2.45
C ASP A 239 -17.79 -6.72 -3.29
N PRO A 240 -18.57 -7.62 -2.67
CA PRO A 240 -19.29 -8.68 -3.37
C PRO A 240 -20.35 -8.15 -4.34
N ARG A 241 -20.76 -6.89 -4.20
CA ARG A 241 -21.72 -6.22 -5.08
C ARG A 241 -21.09 -5.72 -6.37
N VAL A 242 -19.75 -5.55 -6.42
CA VAL A 242 -19.03 -5.12 -7.60
C VAL A 242 -18.69 -6.34 -8.47
N ALA A 243 -19.44 -6.53 -9.55
CA ALA A 243 -19.28 -7.68 -10.44
C ALA A 243 -18.27 -7.44 -11.54
N HIS A 244 -18.24 -6.22 -12.09
CA HIS A 244 -17.41 -5.86 -13.22
C HIS A 244 -16.70 -4.53 -12.99
N LEU A 245 -15.45 -4.47 -13.44
CA LEU A 245 -14.57 -3.31 -13.31
C LEU A 245 -13.92 -3.00 -14.66
N SER A 246 -13.82 -1.74 -15.00
CA SER A 246 -12.86 -1.25 -16.00
C SER A 246 -11.91 -0.27 -15.34
N LEU A 247 -10.63 -0.29 -15.73
CA LEU A 247 -9.59 0.51 -15.11
C LEU A 247 -8.82 1.31 -16.13
N VAL A 248 -8.69 2.62 -15.86
CA VAL A 248 -7.77 3.51 -16.56
C VAL A 248 -6.81 4.08 -15.51
N ALA A 249 -5.58 3.60 -15.50
CA ALA A 249 -4.52 4.17 -14.69
C ALA A 249 -3.79 5.23 -15.51
N PHE A 250 -3.68 6.42 -14.97
CA PHE A 250 -3.02 7.55 -15.62
C PHE A 250 -2.05 8.22 -14.65
N ASN A 251 -1.14 9.02 -15.20
CA ASN A 251 -0.30 9.91 -14.43
C ASN A 251 -0.51 11.32 -14.97
N ILE A 252 -1.03 12.20 -14.10
CA ILE A 252 -1.38 13.57 -14.48
C ILE A 252 -0.13 14.41 -14.75
N ASP A 253 0.97 14.18 -14.02
CA ASP A 253 2.24 14.92 -14.18
C ASP A 253 2.94 14.56 -15.49
N GLU A 254 2.78 13.30 -15.96
CA GLU A 254 3.26 12.87 -17.27
C GLU A 254 2.26 13.14 -18.41
N GLY A 255 1.03 13.55 -18.12
CA GLY A 255 -0.02 13.82 -19.09
C GLY A 255 -0.37 12.61 -19.96
N ARG A 256 -0.36 11.39 -19.41
CA ARG A 256 -0.63 10.17 -20.17
C ARG A 256 -1.36 9.07 -19.40
N VAL A 257 -2.07 8.24 -20.15
CA VAL A 257 -2.58 6.96 -19.65
C VAL A 257 -1.44 5.96 -19.62
N VAL A 258 -1.23 5.34 -18.43
CA VAL A 258 -0.16 4.37 -18.18
C VAL A 258 -0.65 2.94 -18.44
N TYR A 259 -1.89 2.64 -18.01
CA TYR A 259 -2.49 1.33 -18.17
C TYR A 259 -3.99 1.45 -18.41
N ARG A 260 -4.51 0.55 -19.24
CA ARG A 260 -5.95 0.44 -19.51
C ARG A 260 -6.36 -1.02 -19.45
N GLN A 261 -7.42 -1.29 -18.71
CA GLN A 261 -8.07 -2.58 -18.68
C GLN A 261 -9.56 -2.40 -18.99
N GLU A 262 -10.00 -3.12 -20.00
CA GLU A 262 -11.42 -3.20 -20.33
C GLU A 262 -12.18 -3.98 -19.26
N MET A 263 -13.49 -4.03 -19.41
CA MET A 263 -14.37 -4.63 -18.41
C MET A 263 -14.00 -6.09 -18.08
N SER A 264 -13.76 -6.35 -16.81
CA SER A 264 -13.39 -7.65 -16.27
C SER A 264 -14.00 -7.85 -14.87
N SER A 265 -14.03 -9.09 -14.37
CA SER A 265 -14.39 -9.39 -12.99
C SER A 265 -13.32 -8.95 -11.99
N ASP A 266 -12.07 -8.92 -12.42
CA ASP A 266 -10.91 -8.68 -11.56
C ASP A 266 -9.89 -7.76 -12.23
N ILE A 267 -9.13 -7.03 -11.43
CA ILE A 267 -8.02 -6.20 -11.89
C ILE A 267 -6.77 -7.08 -12.01
N ASP A 268 -6.08 -6.98 -13.15
CA ASP A 268 -4.77 -7.60 -13.35
C ASP A 268 -3.68 -6.73 -12.70
N PHE A 269 -3.46 -6.94 -11.40
CA PHE A 269 -2.45 -6.21 -10.64
C PHE A 269 -1.02 -6.43 -11.15
N PRO A 270 -0.59 -7.64 -11.53
CA PRO A 270 0.73 -7.83 -12.15
C PRO A 270 0.93 -7.01 -13.42
N ALA A 271 -0.05 -6.97 -14.32
CA ALA A 271 0.02 -6.15 -15.53
C ALA A 271 0.04 -4.65 -15.23
N LEU A 272 -0.78 -4.19 -14.26
CA LEU A 272 -0.76 -2.82 -13.75
C LEU A 272 0.62 -2.46 -13.20
N GLY A 273 1.19 -3.29 -12.32
CA GLY A 273 2.51 -3.07 -11.73
C GLY A 273 3.61 -2.95 -12.78
N LYS A 274 3.60 -3.84 -13.80
CA LYS A 274 4.54 -3.77 -14.93
C LYS A 274 4.38 -2.48 -15.73
N ALA A 275 3.16 -2.03 -15.96
CA ALA A 275 2.90 -0.78 -16.67
C ALA A 275 3.41 0.43 -15.89
N LEU A 276 3.22 0.47 -14.57
CA LEU A 276 3.70 1.56 -13.71
C LEU A 276 5.23 1.68 -13.70
N GLN A 277 5.97 0.59 -13.92
CA GLN A 277 7.44 0.65 -14.08
C GLN A 277 7.89 1.43 -15.32
N THR A 278 6.99 1.68 -16.27
CA THR A 278 7.28 2.51 -17.46
C THR A 278 7.20 4.02 -17.21
N MET A 279 6.75 4.43 -16.02
CA MET A 279 6.67 5.85 -15.67
C MET A 279 8.08 6.45 -15.53
N LYS A 280 8.22 7.69 -16.01
CA LYS A 280 9.47 8.44 -16.01
C LYS A 280 9.38 9.64 -15.07
N LEU A 281 8.99 9.40 -13.83
CA LEU A 281 8.89 10.43 -12.80
C LEU A 281 10.23 11.13 -12.61
N GLY A 282 10.19 12.42 -12.34
CA GLY A 282 11.38 13.24 -12.14
C GLY A 282 12.14 13.63 -13.41
N THR A 283 11.66 13.24 -14.59
CA THR A 283 12.20 13.73 -15.87
C THR A 283 11.37 14.90 -16.38
N VAL A 284 12.03 16.02 -16.62
CA VAL A 284 11.38 17.19 -17.20
C VAL A 284 11.22 16.98 -18.72
N ASN A 285 10.00 16.88 -19.19
CA ASN A 285 9.73 16.86 -20.63
C ASN A 285 9.71 18.30 -21.16
N LEU A 286 10.76 18.69 -21.89
CA LEU A 286 10.88 20.04 -22.47
C LEU A 286 9.70 20.42 -23.36
N GLN A 287 9.10 19.45 -24.08
CA GLN A 287 7.92 19.71 -24.91
C GLN A 287 6.66 20.03 -24.10
N GLN A 288 6.54 19.46 -22.87
CA GLN A 288 5.44 19.80 -21.97
C GLN A 288 5.63 21.19 -21.32
N LEU A 289 6.89 21.61 -21.07
CA LEU A 289 7.17 22.97 -20.58
C LEU A 289 6.78 24.08 -21.58
N GLU A 290 6.83 23.78 -22.86
CA GLU A 290 6.38 24.72 -23.91
C GLU A 290 4.85 24.86 -23.99
N GLN A 291 4.11 23.83 -23.51
CA GLN A 291 2.64 23.79 -23.50
C GLN A 291 2.11 24.11 -22.11
N LYS A 292 1.86 25.38 -21.83
CA LYS A 292 1.45 25.93 -20.51
C LYS A 292 0.25 25.24 -19.85
N HIS A 293 -0.53 24.43 -20.55
CA HIS A 293 -1.78 23.81 -20.04
C HIS A 293 -1.90 22.31 -20.39
N SER A 294 -0.79 21.66 -20.74
CA SER A 294 -0.82 20.27 -21.19
C SER A 294 -1.47 19.29 -20.20
N GLU A 295 -1.26 19.50 -18.91
CA GLU A 295 -1.85 18.67 -17.84
C GLU A 295 -3.36 18.92 -17.71
N THR A 296 -3.79 20.17 -17.84
CA THR A 296 -5.20 20.56 -17.81
C THR A 296 -5.95 20.01 -19.03
N ASP A 297 -5.35 20.14 -20.22
CA ASP A 297 -5.90 19.62 -21.47
C ASP A 297 -5.97 18.09 -21.45
N PHE A 298 -4.94 17.44 -20.87
CA PHE A 298 -4.96 15.99 -20.67
C PHE A 298 -6.11 15.56 -19.76
N LEU A 299 -6.28 16.20 -18.60
CA LEU A 299 -7.36 15.87 -17.66
C LEU A 299 -8.75 16.12 -18.29
N GLU A 300 -8.92 17.24 -19.03
CA GLU A 300 -10.15 17.54 -19.77
C GLU A 300 -10.48 16.43 -20.78
N ASN A 301 -9.50 16.06 -21.60
CA ASN A 301 -9.65 15.02 -22.61
C ASN A 301 -9.93 13.66 -22.00
N LEU A 302 -9.25 13.32 -20.89
CA LEU A 302 -9.46 12.07 -20.16
C LEU A 302 -10.90 12.00 -19.63
N ILE A 303 -11.35 13.05 -18.95
CA ILE A 303 -12.73 13.09 -18.41
C ILE A 303 -13.74 13.00 -19.55
N THR A 304 -13.56 13.76 -20.62
CA THR A 304 -14.46 13.77 -21.77
C THR A 304 -14.57 12.39 -22.42
N SER A 305 -13.42 11.72 -22.61
CA SER A 305 -13.39 10.40 -23.26
C SER A 305 -13.92 9.29 -22.36
N GLU A 306 -13.69 9.36 -21.05
CA GLU A 306 -13.98 8.24 -20.13
C GLU A 306 -15.34 8.37 -19.44
N VAL A 307 -15.79 9.59 -19.16
CA VAL A 307 -17.06 9.85 -18.48
C VAL A 307 -18.19 10.05 -19.48
N GLY A 308 -17.88 10.63 -20.66
CA GLY A 308 -18.86 10.88 -21.74
C GLY A 308 -19.16 9.68 -22.64
N THR A 309 -18.56 8.51 -22.41
CA THR A 309 -18.71 7.33 -23.27
C THR A 309 -20.07 6.65 -23.11
N SER A 310 -20.55 6.06 -24.21
CA SER A 310 -21.80 5.27 -24.30
C SER A 310 -21.81 3.96 -23.51
N ALA A 311 -20.70 3.52 -22.92
CA ALA A 311 -20.67 2.45 -21.95
C ALA A 311 -21.18 3.00 -20.62
N HIS A 312 -22.43 2.70 -20.27
CA HIS A 312 -23.09 3.21 -19.06
C HIS A 312 -22.68 2.39 -17.81
N PRO A 313 -21.57 2.73 -17.12
CA PRO A 313 -21.26 2.12 -15.84
C PRO A 313 -22.29 2.54 -14.78
N ASP A 314 -22.46 1.74 -13.74
CA ASP A 314 -23.28 2.12 -12.59
C ASP A 314 -22.66 3.24 -11.75
N ALA A 315 -21.33 3.44 -11.88
CA ALA A 315 -20.59 4.55 -11.28
C ALA A 315 -19.23 4.79 -11.97
N VAL A 316 -18.76 6.04 -11.91
CA VAL A 316 -17.38 6.40 -12.22
C VAL A 316 -16.67 6.83 -10.92
N ILE A 317 -15.53 6.23 -10.64
CA ILE A 317 -14.76 6.49 -9.43
C ILE A 317 -13.37 6.96 -9.81
N PHE A 318 -13.05 8.19 -9.45
CA PHE A 318 -11.68 8.69 -9.46
C PHE A 318 -10.97 8.27 -8.18
N ALA A 319 -9.69 7.92 -8.29
CA ALA A 319 -8.83 7.69 -7.13
C ALA A 319 -7.44 8.30 -7.38
N GLY A 320 -6.81 8.83 -6.34
CA GLY A 320 -5.48 9.42 -6.48
C GLY A 320 -5.18 10.46 -5.41
N PRO A 321 -3.94 10.99 -5.40
CA PRO A 321 -3.61 12.15 -4.59
C PRO A 321 -4.31 13.39 -5.14
N LYS A 322 -4.45 14.40 -4.29
CA LYS A 322 -4.88 15.72 -4.75
C LYS A 322 -3.88 16.29 -5.73
N ALA A 323 -4.37 16.79 -6.87
CA ALA A 323 -3.56 17.34 -7.93
C ALA A 323 -3.83 18.83 -8.12
N MET A 324 -2.77 19.65 -8.08
CA MET A 324 -2.86 21.08 -8.32
C MET A 324 -2.26 21.40 -9.70
N LEU A 325 -3.12 21.67 -10.66
CA LEU A 325 -2.71 22.04 -12.01
C LEU A 325 -2.52 23.56 -12.13
N SER A 326 -1.79 23.98 -13.17
CA SER A 326 -1.55 25.39 -13.48
C SER A 326 -2.84 26.18 -13.77
N ALA A 327 -3.84 25.49 -14.33
CA ALA A 327 -5.18 26.01 -14.58
C ALA A 327 -6.24 24.97 -14.25
N ASP A 328 -7.45 25.37 -13.89
CA ASP A 328 -8.56 24.45 -13.73
C ASP A 328 -9.09 24.00 -15.08
N VAL A 329 -9.64 22.78 -15.13
CA VAL A 329 -10.38 22.30 -16.29
C VAL A 329 -11.60 23.21 -16.50
N PRO A 330 -11.80 23.75 -17.73
CA PRO A 330 -12.93 24.64 -18.01
C PRO A 330 -14.28 23.94 -17.77
N GLN A 331 -15.10 24.48 -16.88
CA GLN A 331 -16.40 23.88 -16.56
C GLN A 331 -17.34 23.82 -17.77
N ASP A 332 -17.24 24.77 -18.68
CA ASP A 332 -18.06 24.78 -19.89
C ASP A 332 -17.75 23.62 -20.84
N SER A 333 -16.50 23.18 -20.86
CA SER A 333 -16.09 21.98 -21.61
C SER A 333 -16.69 20.72 -20.99
N LEU A 334 -16.65 20.61 -19.65
CA LEU A 334 -17.22 19.47 -18.94
C LEU A 334 -18.75 19.44 -19.02
N ARG A 335 -19.42 20.60 -19.00
CA ARG A 335 -20.89 20.68 -19.18
C ARG A 335 -21.34 20.20 -20.56
N ARG A 336 -20.49 20.28 -21.59
CA ARG A 336 -20.79 19.76 -22.93
C ARG A 336 -20.92 18.23 -22.98
N ILE A 337 -20.35 17.52 -21.98
CA ILE A 337 -20.54 16.06 -21.86
C ILE A 337 -22.02 15.73 -21.63
N GLY A 338 -22.81 16.68 -21.09
CA GLY A 338 -24.24 16.51 -20.79
C GLY A 338 -24.46 15.91 -19.40
N ASP A 339 -25.71 15.52 -19.15
CA ASP A 339 -26.06 14.85 -17.90
C ASP A 339 -25.52 13.43 -17.88
N ILE A 340 -24.69 13.15 -16.86
CA ILE A 340 -24.15 11.82 -16.63
C ILE A 340 -25.16 11.02 -15.82
N ASP A 341 -25.52 9.88 -16.34
CA ASP A 341 -26.60 9.03 -15.86
C ASP A 341 -26.16 8.09 -14.69
N CYS A 342 -24.97 8.31 -14.14
CA CYS A 342 -24.41 7.56 -13.03
C CYS A 342 -23.70 8.49 -12.04
N PRO A 343 -23.64 8.12 -10.75
CA PRO A 343 -22.91 8.88 -9.75
C PRO A 343 -21.39 8.87 -10.02
N VAL A 344 -20.77 10.02 -9.76
CA VAL A 344 -19.31 10.20 -9.84
C VAL A 344 -18.75 10.35 -8.43
N PHE A 345 -17.67 9.66 -8.15
CA PHE A 345 -16.98 9.70 -6.87
C PHE A 345 -15.50 10.03 -7.03
N TYR A 346 -14.91 10.57 -5.97
CA TYR A 346 -13.47 10.76 -5.90
C TYR A 346 -12.96 10.31 -4.53
N MET A 347 -12.07 9.32 -4.53
CA MET A 347 -11.36 8.83 -3.36
C MET A 347 -9.95 9.43 -3.37
N ASN A 348 -9.76 10.59 -2.77
CA ASN A 348 -8.42 11.13 -2.59
C ASN A 348 -7.78 10.58 -1.33
N TYR A 349 -6.46 10.37 -1.37
CA TYR A 349 -5.72 9.99 -0.17
C TYR A 349 -4.79 11.11 0.30
N THR A 350 -4.59 11.15 1.62
CA THR A 350 -3.77 12.16 2.30
C THR A 350 -2.95 11.48 3.39
N LEU A 351 -1.81 10.90 3.00
CA LEU A 351 -0.89 10.22 3.92
C LEU A 351 0.08 11.19 4.57
N ASN A 352 0.44 12.25 3.86
CA ASN A 352 1.29 13.31 4.37
C ASN A 352 0.52 14.66 4.35
N PRO A 353 -0.06 15.09 5.48
CA PRO A 353 -0.82 16.33 5.55
C PRO A 353 -0.03 17.58 5.16
N GLN A 354 1.30 17.57 5.29
CA GLN A 354 2.16 18.70 4.92
C GLN A 354 2.38 18.84 3.41
N ALA A 355 2.17 17.75 2.66
CA ALA A 355 2.32 17.73 1.21
C ALA A 355 1.00 17.95 0.45
N VAL A 356 -0.12 18.18 1.16
CA VAL A 356 -1.44 18.34 0.55
C VAL A 356 -1.56 19.68 -0.15
N PRO A 357 -1.86 19.71 -1.45
CA PRO A 357 -2.15 20.94 -2.16
C PRO A 357 -3.36 21.66 -1.57
N TRP A 358 -3.31 22.99 -1.48
CA TRP A 358 -4.45 23.81 -1.04
C TRP A 358 -5.62 23.80 -2.03
N LYS A 359 -5.38 23.40 -3.27
CA LYS A 359 -6.35 23.29 -4.36
C LYS A 359 -6.24 21.90 -5.01
N ASP A 360 -7.37 21.38 -5.44
CA ASP A 360 -7.45 20.09 -6.13
C ASP A 360 -8.25 20.22 -7.42
N SER A 361 -7.57 20.12 -8.55
CA SER A 361 -8.15 20.27 -9.88
C SER A 361 -9.05 19.09 -10.26
N ILE A 362 -8.80 17.88 -9.74
CA ILE A 362 -9.68 16.72 -9.92
C ILE A 362 -11.00 16.97 -9.17
N SER A 363 -10.92 17.36 -7.89
CA SER A 363 -12.10 17.70 -7.10
C SER A 363 -12.92 18.82 -7.77
N HIS A 364 -12.23 19.84 -8.32
CA HIS A 364 -12.91 20.92 -9.05
C HIS A 364 -13.66 20.41 -10.29
N ALA A 365 -13.05 19.54 -11.07
CA ALA A 365 -13.66 18.96 -12.26
C ALA A 365 -14.88 18.11 -11.94
N ILE A 366 -14.80 17.22 -10.95
CA ILE A 366 -15.91 16.30 -10.62
C ILE A 366 -17.12 17.01 -10.00
N ARG A 367 -16.94 18.20 -9.41
CA ARG A 367 -18.08 19.02 -8.91
C ARG A 367 -19.06 19.40 -10.01
N THR A 368 -18.59 19.54 -11.25
CA THR A 368 -19.45 19.78 -12.42
C THR A 368 -20.50 18.68 -12.59
N PHE A 369 -20.16 17.46 -12.19
CA PHE A 369 -21.04 16.27 -12.21
C PHE A 369 -21.74 15.99 -10.89
N LYS A 370 -21.75 16.95 -9.95
CA LYS A 370 -22.28 16.78 -8.58
C LYS A 370 -21.59 15.61 -7.85
N GLY A 371 -20.32 15.36 -8.16
CA GLY A 371 -19.54 14.26 -7.62
C GLY A 371 -19.36 14.35 -6.10
N THR A 372 -19.23 13.19 -5.47
CA THR A 372 -18.97 13.06 -4.02
C THR A 372 -17.50 12.74 -3.78
N GLU A 373 -16.88 13.47 -2.86
CA GLU A 373 -15.48 13.31 -2.50
C GLU A 373 -15.33 12.61 -1.15
N TYR A 374 -14.38 11.66 -1.07
CA TYR A 374 -13.97 10.98 0.15
C TYR A 374 -12.46 11.16 0.33
N THR A 375 -12.04 11.56 1.54
CA THR A 375 -10.62 11.69 1.88
C THR A 375 -10.17 10.50 2.73
N ILE A 376 -9.16 9.79 2.23
CA ILE A 376 -8.60 8.58 2.84
C ILE A 376 -7.29 8.97 3.50
N SER A 377 -7.25 8.96 4.83
CA SER A 377 -6.04 9.25 5.62
C SER A 377 -5.58 8.04 6.42
N ARG A 378 -6.48 7.10 6.66
CA ARG A 378 -6.23 5.90 7.48
C ARG A 378 -6.98 4.70 6.89
N PRO A 379 -6.60 3.47 7.22
CA PRO A 379 -7.28 2.25 6.78
C PRO A 379 -8.79 2.24 7.05
N ARG A 380 -9.21 2.76 8.23
CA ARG A 380 -10.62 2.88 8.55
C ARG A 380 -11.40 3.76 7.57
N ASP A 381 -10.78 4.88 7.16
CA ASP A 381 -11.43 5.84 6.26
C ASP A 381 -11.70 5.16 4.90
N LEU A 382 -10.76 4.31 4.44
CA LEU A 382 -10.92 3.52 3.23
C LEU A 382 -12.13 2.58 3.32
N TRP A 383 -12.22 1.80 4.40
CA TRP A 383 -13.30 0.85 4.56
C TRP A 383 -14.68 1.53 4.60
N PHE A 384 -14.85 2.53 5.47
CA PHE A 384 -16.14 3.21 5.62
C PHE A 384 -16.53 3.98 4.36
N SER A 385 -15.60 4.68 3.71
CA SER A 385 -15.83 5.40 2.47
C SER A 385 -16.24 4.47 1.34
N THR A 386 -15.56 3.33 1.17
CA THR A 386 -15.92 2.33 0.15
C THR A 386 -17.30 1.74 0.41
N SER A 387 -17.59 1.37 1.66
CA SER A 387 -18.90 0.81 2.04
C SER A 387 -20.05 1.79 1.78
N GLU A 388 -19.88 3.06 2.14
CA GLU A 388 -20.86 4.11 1.89
C GLU A 388 -21.02 4.37 0.39
N MET A 389 -19.93 4.50 -0.34
CA MET A 389 -19.92 4.73 -1.79
C MET A 389 -20.69 3.62 -2.51
N VAL A 390 -20.36 2.35 -2.25
CA VAL A 390 -21.05 1.22 -2.89
C VAL A 390 -22.53 1.18 -2.51
N ALA A 391 -22.89 1.47 -1.26
CA ALA A 391 -24.29 1.57 -0.86
C ALA A 391 -25.06 2.68 -1.62
N ARG A 392 -24.41 3.81 -1.90
CA ARG A 392 -25.00 4.89 -2.73
C ARG A 392 -25.17 4.46 -4.18
N ILE A 393 -24.21 3.73 -4.75
CA ILE A 393 -24.30 3.22 -6.13
C ILE A 393 -25.49 2.25 -6.25
N VAL A 394 -25.61 1.30 -5.33
CA VAL A 394 -26.75 0.35 -5.30
C VAL A 394 -28.07 1.08 -5.21
N ARG A 395 -28.17 2.08 -4.33
CA ARG A 395 -29.40 2.88 -4.19
C ARG A 395 -29.75 3.58 -5.50
N HIS A 396 -28.80 4.25 -6.11
CA HIS A 396 -29.00 4.95 -7.38
C HIS A 396 -29.46 4.00 -8.49
N LYS A 397 -28.83 2.82 -8.61
CA LYS A 397 -29.19 1.79 -9.58
C LYS A 397 -30.64 1.31 -9.39
N ARG A 398 -31.04 1.05 -8.14
CA ARG A 398 -32.42 0.63 -7.81
C ARG A 398 -33.45 1.73 -8.09
N GLU A 399 -33.15 2.98 -7.76
CA GLU A 399 -34.04 4.13 -8.07
C GLU A 399 -34.26 4.31 -9.58
N LYS A 400 -33.16 4.14 -10.37
CA LYS A 400 -33.22 4.20 -11.83
C LYS A 400 -34.08 3.05 -12.41
N ALA A 401 -33.87 1.83 -11.93
CA ALA A 401 -34.68 0.67 -12.34
C ALA A 401 -36.18 0.84 -12.02
N PHE A 402 -36.46 1.35 -10.84
CA PHE A 402 -37.87 1.63 -10.43
C PHE A 402 -38.52 2.74 -11.29
N GLY A 403 -37.77 3.83 -11.55
CA GLY A 403 -38.27 4.92 -12.42
C GLY A 403 -38.57 4.45 -13.83
N ALA A 404 -37.73 3.58 -14.39
CA ALA A 404 -37.91 2.99 -15.70
C ALA A 404 -39.15 2.05 -15.75
N ALA A 405 -39.40 1.29 -14.68
CA ALA A 405 -40.55 0.39 -14.58
C ALA A 405 -41.89 1.17 -14.48
N VAL A 406 -41.92 2.27 -13.76
CA VAL A 406 -43.14 3.13 -13.60
C VAL A 406 -43.41 3.94 -14.87
N GLY A 407 -42.38 4.43 -15.56
CA GLY A 407 -42.51 5.18 -16.82
C GLY A 407 -42.94 4.32 -18.00
N GLY A 408 -42.61 2.99 -18.00
CA GLY A 408 -42.99 2.04 -19.06
C GLY A 408 -44.47 1.55 -19.00
N SER A 409 -45.18 1.80 -17.90
CA SER A 409 -46.59 1.39 -17.73
C SER A 409 -47.61 2.49 -18.08
N ALA A 410 -47.13 3.63 -18.59
CA ALA A 410 -47.97 4.79 -18.92
C ALA A 410 -48.17 5.01 -20.45
N HIS A 411 -47.93 3.99 -21.29
CA HIS A 411 -48.23 4.02 -22.72
C HIS A 411 -49.23 2.94 -23.12
#